data_ae9e888a1b43dc0b359d2024c0d44731
#
_entry.id   ae9e888a1b43dc0b359d2024c0d44731
#
_cell.length_a   1.000
_cell.length_b   1.000
_cell.length_c   1.000
_cell.angle_alpha   90.00
_cell.angle_beta   90.00
_cell.angle_gamma   90.00
#
_symmetry.space_group_name_H-M   'P 1'
#
loop_
_entity.id
_entity.type
_entity.pdbx_description
1 polymer ?
#
loop_
_entity_poly.entity_id
_entity_poly.type
_entity_poly.pdbx_seq_one_letter_code
_entity_poly.pdbx_strand_id
1 'polypeptide(L)'
;MVIGYLELDIHFPHARSLKDKRKELAGLKDRIRQKHNVALAELDFQDVWQRTKIGVVTLNSHQTIVDQVLSRIRSDVFEHVNGELLASRIEYY
;
A
#
# COMPACT_ATOMS: atom_id res chain seq x y z
N MET A 1 -11.43 -6.30 -19.41
CA MET A 1 -10.40 -6.37 -18.35
C MET A 1 -10.13 -4.96 -17.83
N VAL A 2 -10.11 -4.82 -16.52
CA VAL A 2 -9.78 -3.57 -15.84
C VAL A 2 -8.57 -3.82 -14.94
N ILE A 3 -7.55 -2.99 -15.08
CA ILE A 3 -6.39 -2.98 -14.19
C ILE A 3 -6.49 -1.73 -13.32
N GLY A 4 -6.41 -1.91 -12.01
CA GLY A 4 -6.36 -0.80 -11.06
C GLY A 4 -5.02 -0.71 -10.37
N TYR A 5 -4.55 0.51 -10.20
CA TYR A 5 -3.31 0.83 -9.51
C TYR A 5 -3.61 1.78 -8.34
N LEU A 6 -3.18 1.39 -7.15
CA LEU A 6 -3.28 2.21 -5.94
C LEU A 6 -1.86 2.59 -5.51
N GLU A 7 -1.61 3.87 -5.36
CA GLU A 7 -0.35 4.39 -4.84
C GLU A 7 -0.59 4.94 -3.43
N LEU A 8 0.25 4.51 -2.51
CA LEU A 8 0.18 4.91 -1.10
C LEU A 8 1.51 5.53 -0.69
N ASP A 9 1.45 6.75 -0.14
CA ASP A 9 2.60 7.45 0.41
C ASP A 9 2.43 7.49 1.94
N ILE A 10 3.33 6.84 2.67
CA ILE A 10 3.17 6.59 4.09
C ILE A 10 4.38 7.12 4.87
N HIS A 11 4.09 7.76 6.00
CA HIS A 11 5.07 8.24 6.96
C HIS A 11 5.06 7.33 8.19
N PHE A 12 6.27 6.89 8.60
CA PHE A 12 6.48 6.08 9.81
C PHE A 12 7.25 6.90 10.86
N PRO A 13 6.57 7.73 11.66
CA PRO A 13 7.26 8.65 12.57
C PRO A 13 8.06 7.97 13.68
N HIS A 14 7.75 6.71 14.00
CA HIS A 14 8.41 5.95 15.05
C HIS A 14 9.60 5.11 14.56
N ALA A 15 9.81 5.02 13.25
CA ALA A 15 10.95 4.30 12.71
C ALA A 15 12.25 5.08 12.98
N ARG A 16 13.22 4.42 13.61
CA ARG A 16 14.51 5.01 13.99
C ARG A 16 15.69 4.41 13.23
N SER A 17 15.39 3.53 12.31
CA SER A 17 16.39 2.87 11.48
C SER A 17 15.71 2.32 10.23
N LEU A 18 16.53 1.96 9.26
CA LEU A 18 16.05 1.26 8.08
C LEU A 18 15.47 -0.12 8.44
N LYS A 19 16.05 -0.76 9.46
CA LYS A 19 15.55 -2.03 9.97
C LYS A 19 14.14 -1.89 10.54
N ASP A 20 13.88 -0.85 11.33
CA ASP A 20 12.55 -0.57 11.88
C ASP A 20 11.53 -0.38 10.76
N LYS A 21 11.87 0.43 9.77
CA LYS A 21 11.01 0.66 8.62
C LYS A 21 10.71 -0.63 7.86
N ARG A 22 11.73 -1.43 7.59
CA ARG A 22 11.56 -2.70 6.85
C ARG A 22 10.63 -3.66 7.58
N LYS A 23 10.70 -3.70 8.90
CA LYS A 23 9.81 -4.51 9.73
C LYS A 23 8.35 -4.04 9.61
N GLU A 24 8.11 -2.73 9.74
CA GLU A 24 6.78 -2.14 9.59
C GLU A 24 6.23 -2.40 8.18
N LEU A 25 7.06 -2.16 7.18
CA LEU A 25 6.68 -2.34 5.78
C LEU A 25 6.38 -3.81 5.45
N ALA A 26 7.18 -4.75 5.95
CA ALA A 26 6.96 -6.17 5.74
C ALA A 26 5.62 -6.62 6.35
N GLY A 27 5.30 -6.17 7.55
CA GLY A 27 4.02 -6.45 8.20
C GLY A 27 2.83 -5.93 7.40
N LEU A 28 2.94 -4.70 6.90
CA LEU A 28 1.92 -4.10 6.06
C LEU A 28 1.72 -4.86 4.75
N LYS A 29 2.81 -5.21 4.06
CA LYS A 29 2.74 -5.99 2.83
C LYS A 29 2.08 -7.35 3.05
N ASP A 30 2.49 -8.06 4.09
CA ASP A 30 1.94 -9.37 4.41
C ASP A 30 0.45 -9.30 4.69
N ARG A 31 0.03 -8.30 5.42
CA ARG A 31 -1.38 -8.06 5.74
C ARG A 31 -2.21 -7.86 4.48
N ILE A 32 -1.73 -7.02 3.56
CA ILE A 32 -2.42 -6.78 2.29
C ILE A 32 -2.49 -8.05 1.46
N ARG A 33 -1.38 -8.78 1.33
CA ARG A 33 -1.31 -10.01 0.53
C ARG A 33 -2.18 -11.13 1.07
N GLN A 34 -2.31 -11.24 2.39
CA GLN A 34 -3.14 -12.27 3.01
C GLN A 34 -4.63 -12.06 2.75
N LYS A 35 -5.06 -10.81 2.62
CA LYS A 35 -6.47 -10.46 2.47
C LYS A 35 -6.90 -10.27 1.02
N HIS A 36 -5.98 -9.98 0.14
CA HIS A 36 -6.29 -9.56 -1.23
C HIS A 36 -5.34 -10.20 -2.24
N ASN A 37 -5.89 -10.54 -3.39
CA ASN A 37 -5.09 -11.02 -4.52
C ASN A 37 -4.56 -9.84 -5.32
N VAL A 38 -3.37 -9.38 -4.95
CA VAL A 38 -2.73 -8.21 -5.53
C VAL A 38 -1.23 -8.43 -5.69
N ALA A 39 -0.62 -7.68 -6.61
CA ALA A 39 0.81 -7.50 -6.67
C ALA A 39 1.14 -6.16 -6.01
N LEU A 40 2.19 -6.10 -5.23
CA LEU A 40 2.61 -4.87 -4.59
C LEU A 40 4.13 -4.77 -4.45
N ALA A 41 4.63 -3.53 -4.46
CA ALA A 41 6.05 -3.25 -4.29
C ALA A 41 6.26 -1.87 -3.68
N GLU A 42 7.38 -1.70 -2.98
CA GLU A 42 7.87 -0.37 -2.63
C GLU A 42 8.48 0.27 -3.88
N LEU A 43 8.01 1.46 -4.22
CA LEU A 43 8.38 2.14 -5.47
C LEU A 43 9.36 3.29 -5.27
N ASP A 44 9.41 3.87 -4.07
CA ASP A 44 10.27 5.00 -3.78
C ASP A 44 10.62 5.04 -2.28
N PHE A 45 11.60 5.84 -1.93
CA PHE A 45 12.06 6.04 -0.56
C PHE A 45 12.66 4.79 0.09
N GLN A 46 13.24 3.88 -0.71
CA GLN A 46 13.77 2.62 -0.23
C GLN A 46 14.78 2.77 0.91
N ASP A 47 15.60 3.82 0.86
CA ASP A 47 16.64 4.09 1.87
C ASP A 47 16.25 5.15 2.90
N VAL A 48 14.98 5.58 2.91
CA VAL A 48 14.46 6.55 3.87
C VAL A 48 13.77 5.82 5.02
N TRP A 49 14.13 6.15 6.26
CA TRP A 49 13.64 5.40 7.44
C TRP A 49 12.16 5.63 7.72
N GLN A 50 11.68 6.84 7.48
CA GLN A 50 10.37 7.27 7.96
C GLN A 50 9.37 7.49 6.83
N ARG A 51 9.66 7.02 5.64
CA ARG A 51 8.77 7.19 4.50
C ARG A 51 8.85 6.03 3.52
N THR A 52 7.72 5.66 2.95
CA THR A 52 7.63 4.69 1.86
C THR A 52 6.58 5.11 0.84
N LYS A 53 6.77 4.70 -0.39
CA LYS A 53 5.75 4.76 -1.42
C LYS A 53 5.51 3.35 -1.93
N ILE A 54 4.28 2.88 -1.82
CA ILE A 54 3.88 1.53 -2.22
C ILE A 54 2.94 1.63 -3.41
N GLY A 55 3.19 0.82 -4.42
CA GLY A 55 2.24 0.58 -5.50
C GLY A 55 1.57 -0.76 -5.33
N VAL A 56 0.26 -0.80 -5.53
CA VAL A 56 -0.58 -2.00 -5.45
C VAL A 56 -1.37 -2.12 -6.74
N VAL A 57 -1.34 -3.30 -7.37
CA VAL A 57 -2.03 -3.55 -8.64
C VAL A 57 -2.95 -4.75 -8.48
N THR A 58 -4.17 -4.62 -9.00
CA THR A 58 -5.11 -5.73 -9.13
C THR A 58 -5.84 -5.62 -10.47
N LEU A 59 -6.40 -6.73 -10.93
CA LEU A 59 -7.19 -6.75 -12.14
C LEU A 59 -8.44 -7.60 -11.95
N ASN A 60 -9.46 -7.26 -12.70
CA ASN A 60 -10.70 -8.03 -12.78
C ASN A 60 -11.41 -7.71 -14.09
N SER A 61 -12.39 -8.52 -14.47
CA SER A 61 -13.26 -8.21 -15.60
C SER A 61 -14.23 -7.06 -15.32
N HIS A 62 -14.50 -6.77 -14.03
CA HIS A 62 -15.44 -5.74 -13.60
C HIS A 62 -14.73 -4.65 -12.81
N GLN A 63 -14.92 -3.38 -13.23
CA GLN A 63 -14.36 -2.22 -12.57
C GLN A 63 -14.83 -2.10 -11.11
N THR A 64 -16.08 -2.44 -10.83
CA THR A 64 -16.65 -2.40 -9.48
C THR A 64 -15.83 -3.25 -8.50
N ILE A 65 -15.39 -4.43 -8.93
CA ILE A 65 -14.57 -5.31 -8.11
C ILE A 65 -13.19 -4.70 -7.85
N VAL A 66 -12.56 -4.15 -8.89
CA VAL A 66 -11.27 -3.46 -8.76
C VAL A 66 -11.38 -2.31 -7.76
N ASP A 67 -12.42 -1.49 -7.88
CA ASP A 67 -12.67 -0.36 -6.97
C ASP A 67 -12.82 -0.81 -5.53
N GLN A 68 -13.59 -1.88 -5.30
CA GLN A 68 -13.81 -2.43 -3.97
C GLN A 68 -12.50 -2.90 -3.32
N VAL A 69 -11.70 -3.64 -4.08
CA VAL A 69 -10.42 -4.16 -3.57
C VAL A 69 -9.49 -3.00 -3.19
N LEU A 70 -9.29 -2.05 -4.09
CA LEU A 70 -8.38 -0.93 -3.84
C LEU A 70 -8.86 -0.01 -2.71
N SER A 71 -10.17 0.23 -2.65
CA SER A 71 -10.75 1.05 -1.58
C SER A 71 -10.63 0.40 -0.21
N ARG A 72 -10.81 -0.91 -0.13
CA ARG A 72 -10.62 -1.66 1.11
C ARG A 72 -9.17 -1.66 1.57
N ILE A 73 -8.23 -1.80 0.65
CA ILE A 73 -6.80 -1.72 0.98
C ILE A 73 -6.46 -0.33 1.52
N ARG A 74 -6.91 0.73 0.86
CA ARG A 74 -6.68 2.11 1.31
C ARG A 74 -7.25 2.35 2.70
N SER A 75 -8.49 1.94 2.95
CA SER A 75 -9.13 2.08 4.25
C SER A 75 -8.42 1.28 5.33
N ASP A 76 -8.01 0.06 5.03
CA ASP A 76 -7.29 -0.79 5.97
C ASP A 76 -5.93 -0.18 6.35
N VAL A 77 -5.20 0.34 5.38
CA VAL A 77 -3.94 1.03 5.62
C VAL A 77 -4.15 2.27 6.47
N PHE A 78 -5.14 3.09 6.13
CA PHE A 78 -5.47 4.31 6.88
C PHE A 78 -5.78 4.01 8.35
N GLU A 79 -6.53 2.94 8.61
CA GLU A 79 -6.98 2.59 9.97
C GLU A 79 -5.91 1.87 10.81
N HIS A 80 -5.06 1.05 10.19
CA HIS A 80 -4.23 0.11 10.92
C HIS A 80 -2.72 0.29 10.76
N VAL A 81 -2.27 1.16 9.85
CA VAL A 81 -0.84 1.40 9.72
C VAL A 81 -0.30 2.09 10.98
N ASN A 82 0.86 1.65 11.43
CA ASN A 82 1.55 2.32 12.53
C ASN A 82 2.29 3.54 11.99
N GLY A 83 1.53 4.55 11.58
CA GLY A 83 2.05 5.74 10.93
C GLY A 83 0.93 6.57 10.34
N GLU A 84 1.28 7.37 9.33
CA GLU A 84 0.37 8.30 8.68
C GLU A 84 0.31 8.05 7.19
N LEU A 85 -0.91 7.93 6.65
CA LEU A 85 -1.12 7.95 5.20
C LEU A 85 -1.09 9.40 4.72
N LEU A 86 0.00 9.79 4.05
CA LEU A 86 0.20 11.15 3.58
C LEU A 86 -0.61 11.46 2.33
N ALA A 87 -0.69 10.50 1.42
CA ALA A 87 -1.41 10.66 0.15
C ALA A 87 -1.75 9.29 -0.42
N SER A 88 -2.82 9.26 -1.21
CA SER A 88 -3.18 8.07 -1.98
C SER A 88 -3.81 8.51 -3.30
N ARG A 89 -3.60 7.71 -4.35
CA ARG A 89 -4.28 7.92 -5.63
C ARG A 89 -4.55 6.59 -6.30
N ILE A 90 -5.58 6.57 -7.13
CA ILE A 90 -6.00 5.38 -7.89
C ILE A 90 -6.00 5.75 -9.37
N GLU A 91 -5.44 4.87 -10.19
CA GLU A 91 -5.45 4.97 -11.65
C GLU A 91 -5.94 3.66 -12.25
N TYR A 92 -6.56 3.73 -13.42
CA TYR A 92 -7.08 2.57 -14.15
C TYR A 92 -6.42 2.45 -15.52
N TYR A 93 -6.22 1.22 -15.92
CA TYR A 93 -5.59 0.90 -17.19
C TYR A 93 -6.38 -0.18 -17.96
#